data_1bbf6202db6725055b4f677a26fcf540
#
_entry.id   1bbf6202db6725055b4f677a26fcf540
#
_cell.length_a   1.000
_cell.length_b   1.000
_cell.length_c   1.000
_cell.angle_alpha   90.00
_cell.angle_beta   90.00
_cell.angle_gamma   90.00
#
_symmetry.space_group_name_H-M   'P 1'
#
loop_
_entity.id
_entity.type
_entity.pdbx_description
1 polymer ?
#
loop_
_entity_poly.entity_id
_entity_poly.type
_entity_poly.pdbx_seq_one_letter_code
_entity_poly.pdbx_strand_id
1 'polypeptide(L)'
;MRVTFATSRRFYQFVDSNTDYYEIRMQKGSAEILPNIQTEIWGYSGMVPGPLIYQQLGRQSVVRFINNLGTDSQNRKIHTSVHLHGSASLPQYDGWADDITNPGQYKDYIFPNNRAATLWYHDHGVHRTAVNAYMGLAGNYIVADPNENPNIPKGEFDVPVVLSDKLLARNGRIVYADSGEKDVFGDIVLVNGVPWPRMAVKRTKYRFRFCNTGISRAYILKLGNGQPLTVIGTDAGLLPSPVQTNILTIGVGERYEVVIDFANYSAGTQIELLSNDVLNDTAFASTRKIMRFDVVGGAVSYNPPLPSFLRNDGFDFNRKRQELLSRVVRRREFVFGRDNLQSQWTVNGRTWANGGLEANPQVGDVEIWKFVNGGGGWHHPIHVHLVDMLILSRNKRRRVQPYELGWKDVFFMDEGADIEVVAQFGPHSGKYMMHCHNLVHEDHDMMRAFEVGQGGPDPVTTAPAKPYNSSVPPL
;
A
#
# COMPACT_ATOMS: atom_id res chain seq x y z
N MET A 1 9.48 18.25 2.04
CA MET A 1 8.54 17.12 2.04
C MET A 1 7.69 17.21 3.29
N ARG A 2 6.36 17.12 3.18
CA ARG A 2 5.45 17.25 4.34
C ARG A 2 5.01 15.85 4.78
N VAL A 3 5.10 15.57 6.09
CA VAL A 3 4.51 14.40 6.72
C VAL A 3 3.74 14.90 7.94
N THR A 4 2.46 14.57 8.03
CA THR A 4 1.63 14.92 9.18
C THR A 4 1.36 13.66 9.99
N PHE A 5 1.82 13.65 11.24
CA PHE A 5 1.62 12.53 12.15
C PHE A 5 0.23 12.58 12.80
N ALA A 6 -0.42 11.44 12.91
CA ALA A 6 -1.70 11.30 13.59
C ALA A 6 -1.60 11.45 15.12
N THR A 7 -0.38 11.39 15.66
CA THR A 7 -0.11 11.62 17.10
C THR A 7 -0.29 13.05 17.56
N SER A 8 -0.60 14.01 16.64
CA SER A 8 -1.00 15.35 17.05
C SER A 8 -2.35 15.30 17.80
N ARG A 9 -2.57 16.22 18.77
CA ARG A 9 -3.84 16.34 19.52
C ARG A 9 -5.10 16.43 18.65
N ARG A 10 -4.95 16.71 17.37
CA ARG A 10 -6.05 16.81 16.41
C ARG A 10 -6.64 15.43 16.05
N PHE A 11 -5.83 14.35 16.09
CA PHE A 11 -6.23 13.01 15.63
C PHE A 11 -6.17 11.97 16.74
N TYR A 12 -5.28 12.19 17.70
CA TYR A 12 -5.02 11.28 18.81
C TYR A 12 -5.90 11.64 19.98
N GLN A 13 -6.80 10.75 20.38
CA GLN A 13 -7.80 11.03 21.39
C GLN A 13 -7.27 10.72 22.79
N PHE A 14 -6.86 9.50 23.03
CA PHE A 14 -6.25 9.08 24.28
C PHE A 14 -5.52 7.74 24.13
N VAL A 15 -4.86 7.30 25.19
CA VAL A 15 -4.12 6.03 25.27
C VAL A 15 -4.47 5.36 26.60
N ASP A 16 -4.68 4.06 26.56
CA ASP A 16 -4.60 3.19 27.73
C ASP A 16 -3.32 2.35 27.72
N SER A 17 -3.20 1.40 28.66
CA SER A 17 -1.98 0.57 28.77
C SER A 17 -1.64 -0.20 27.51
N ASN A 18 -2.63 -0.58 26.68
CA ASN A 18 -2.47 -1.48 25.54
C ASN A 18 -3.00 -0.95 24.23
N THR A 19 -3.78 0.15 24.22
CA THR A 19 -4.53 0.62 23.06
C THR A 19 -4.34 2.12 22.84
N ASP A 20 -4.16 2.50 21.60
CA ASP A 20 -4.13 3.89 21.13
C ASP A 20 -5.39 4.18 20.32
N TYR A 21 -6.02 5.32 20.57
CA TYR A 21 -7.30 5.70 19.97
C TYR A 21 -7.15 6.92 19.07
N TYR A 22 -7.68 6.82 17.84
CA TYR A 22 -7.63 7.88 16.85
C TYR A 22 -9.02 8.18 16.29
N GLU A 23 -9.30 9.45 16.02
CA GLU A 23 -10.47 9.86 15.24
C GLU A 23 -10.02 10.57 13.97
N ILE A 24 -10.43 10.06 12.82
CA ILE A 24 -10.04 10.56 11.49
C ILE A 24 -11.31 10.80 10.66
N ARG A 25 -11.46 12.02 10.15
CA ARG A 25 -12.59 12.38 9.30
C ARG A 25 -12.19 12.23 7.83
N MET A 26 -12.96 11.50 7.06
CA MET A 26 -12.88 11.50 5.62
C MET A 26 -13.69 12.68 5.12
N GLN A 27 -13.05 13.66 4.51
CA GLN A 27 -13.72 14.90 4.13
C GLN A 27 -13.07 15.57 2.91
N LYS A 28 -13.83 16.38 2.24
CA LYS A 28 -13.29 17.25 1.19
C LYS A 28 -12.37 18.29 1.81
N GLY A 29 -11.32 18.61 1.08
CA GLY A 29 -10.32 19.60 1.45
C GLY A 29 -9.73 20.25 0.21
N SER A 30 -8.69 21.01 0.39
CA SER A 30 -7.92 21.57 -0.72
C SER A 30 -6.42 21.41 -0.47
N ALA A 31 -5.68 21.18 -1.56
CA ALA A 31 -4.23 21.12 -1.58
C ALA A 31 -3.68 22.01 -2.69
N GLU A 32 -2.58 22.71 -2.42
CA GLU A 32 -1.82 23.40 -3.44
C GLU A 32 -0.86 22.39 -4.10
N ILE A 33 -1.35 21.68 -5.11
CA ILE A 33 -0.54 20.75 -5.90
C ILE A 33 0.31 21.54 -6.90
N LEU A 34 -0.30 22.46 -7.63
CA LEU A 34 0.38 23.40 -8.51
C LEU A 34 0.50 24.77 -7.85
N PRO A 35 1.56 25.56 -8.11
CA PRO A 35 1.75 26.86 -7.51
C PRO A 35 0.54 27.79 -7.69
N ASN A 36 0.05 28.36 -6.59
CA ASN A 36 -1.08 29.29 -6.55
C ASN A 36 -2.42 28.71 -7.02
N ILE A 37 -2.55 27.38 -7.14
CA ILE A 37 -3.79 26.71 -7.54
C ILE A 37 -4.26 25.81 -6.41
N GLN A 38 -5.47 26.03 -5.91
CA GLN A 38 -6.12 25.15 -4.94
C GLN A 38 -6.86 24.04 -5.65
N THR A 39 -6.43 22.80 -5.39
CA THR A 39 -7.03 21.58 -5.93
C THR A 39 -7.96 20.96 -4.91
N GLU A 40 -9.23 20.71 -5.26
CA GLU A 40 -10.12 19.92 -4.40
C GLU A 40 -9.59 18.50 -4.28
N ILE A 41 -9.54 18.01 -3.05
CA ILE A 41 -9.16 16.65 -2.69
C ILE A 41 -10.21 16.04 -1.77
N TRP A 42 -10.28 14.71 -1.74
CA TRP A 42 -11.00 13.96 -0.71
C TRP A 42 -9.95 13.24 0.13
N GLY A 43 -9.83 13.64 1.37
CA GLY A 43 -8.69 13.18 2.18
C GLY A 43 -9.08 12.78 3.58
N TYR A 44 -8.30 11.90 4.15
CA TYR A 44 -8.32 11.63 5.57
C TYR A 44 -7.89 12.90 6.30
N SER A 45 -8.80 13.43 7.11
CA SER A 45 -8.68 14.76 7.75
C SER A 45 -8.52 15.94 6.75
N GLY A 46 -9.02 15.77 5.52
CA GLY A 46 -8.97 16.79 4.48
C GLY A 46 -7.56 17.07 3.95
N MET A 47 -6.67 16.09 3.99
CA MET A 47 -5.28 16.23 3.52
C MET A 47 -4.84 15.03 2.69
N VAL A 48 -3.85 15.23 1.84
CA VAL A 48 -3.23 14.21 0.95
C VAL A 48 -1.71 14.29 1.08
N PRO A 49 -1.04 13.17 1.40
CA PRO A 49 -1.62 11.94 1.95
C PRO A 49 -2.28 12.19 3.30
N GLY A 50 -3.14 11.26 3.73
CA GLY A 50 -3.73 11.26 5.07
C GLY A 50 -2.68 11.27 6.18
N PRO A 51 -3.08 11.51 7.45
CA PRO A 51 -2.16 11.50 8.58
C PRO A 51 -1.38 10.19 8.69
N LEU A 52 -0.07 10.25 8.91
CA LEU A 52 0.73 9.08 9.24
C LEU A 52 0.34 8.56 10.62
N ILE A 53 -0.17 7.36 10.70
CA ILE A 53 -0.33 6.63 11.96
C ILE A 53 0.98 5.88 12.21
N TYR A 54 1.63 6.17 13.36
CA TYR A 54 2.87 5.54 13.76
C TYR A 54 2.65 4.77 15.05
N GLN A 55 2.70 3.44 14.95
CA GLN A 55 2.37 2.52 16.02
C GLN A 55 3.58 1.72 16.49
N GLN A 56 3.49 1.24 17.69
CA GLN A 56 4.44 0.30 18.24
C GLN A 56 3.93 -1.14 18.11
N LEU A 57 4.81 -2.05 17.71
CA LEU A 57 4.53 -3.47 17.67
C LEU A 57 3.94 -3.97 19.00
N GLY A 58 2.84 -4.71 18.92
CA GLY A 58 2.14 -5.30 20.05
C GLY A 58 1.14 -4.36 20.76
N ARG A 59 1.03 -3.09 20.37
CA ARG A 59 -0.01 -2.19 20.85
C ARG A 59 -1.18 -2.16 19.87
N GLN A 60 -2.40 -2.35 20.36
CA GLN A 60 -3.61 -2.23 19.56
C GLN A 60 -3.91 -0.79 19.18
N SER A 61 -4.51 -0.57 18.03
CA SER A 61 -5.14 0.71 17.69
C SER A 61 -6.63 0.55 17.51
N VAL A 62 -7.40 1.53 17.97
CA VAL A 62 -8.78 1.74 17.57
C VAL A 62 -8.84 3.03 16.78
N VAL A 63 -9.26 2.95 15.53
CA VAL A 63 -9.35 4.13 14.65
C VAL A 63 -10.80 4.31 14.23
N ARG A 64 -11.40 5.40 14.66
CA ARG A 64 -12.71 5.84 14.20
C ARG A 64 -12.58 6.60 12.90
N PHE A 65 -13.14 6.06 11.82
CA PHE A 65 -13.27 6.80 10.57
C PHE A 65 -14.70 7.33 10.43
N ILE A 66 -14.82 8.65 10.24
CA ILE A 66 -16.09 9.35 10.08
C ILE A 66 -16.20 9.82 8.64
N ASN A 67 -17.25 9.41 7.95
CA ASN A 67 -17.48 9.84 6.57
C ASN A 67 -18.24 11.16 6.49
N ASN A 68 -17.52 12.25 6.20
CA ASN A 68 -18.03 13.61 5.98
C ASN A 68 -17.84 14.07 4.52
N LEU A 69 -17.74 13.14 3.55
CA LEU A 69 -17.47 13.48 2.15
C LEU A 69 -18.69 14.03 1.40
N GLY A 70 -19.89 13.67 1.85
CA GLY A 70 -21.12 14.13 1.20
C GLY A 70 -21.34 13.45 -0.16
N THR A 71 -21.55 14.25 -1.22
CA THR A 71 -21.81 13.78 -2.57
C THR A 71 -20.73 14.25 -3.56
N ASP A 72 -20.56 13.53 -4.64
CA ASP A 72 -19.71 13.93 -5.77
C ASP A 72 -20.40 14.97 -6.68
N SER A 73 -19.74 15.35 -7.77
CA SER A 73 -20.27 16.33 -8.74
C SER A 73 -21.53 15.87 -9.50
N GLN A 74 -21.85 14.58 -9.44
CA GLN A 74 -23.05 13.97 -10.00
C GLN A 74 -24.14 13.72 -8.96
N ASN A 75 -23.97 14.31 -7.74
CA ASN A 75 -24.86 14.14 -6.60
C ASN A 75 -25.00 12.70 -6.10
N ARG A 76 -24.02 11.82 -6.36
CA ARG A 76 -23.96 10.47 -5.83
C ARG A 76 -23.26 10.50 -4.47
N LYS A 77 -23.76 9.76 -3.49
CA LYS A 77 -23.10 9.61 -2.18
C LYS A 77 -21.70 9.05 -2.33
N ILE A 78 -20.73 9.65 -1.65
CA ILE A 78 -19.36 9.15 -1.60
C ILE A 78 -19.27 8.21 -0.40
N HIS A 79 -19.58 6.94 -0.63
CA HIS A 79 -19.41 5.90 0.38
C HIS A 79 -17.96 5.41 0.43
N THR A 80 -17.60 4.79 1.54
CA THR A 80 -16.24 4.31 1.81
C THR A 80 -16.25 2.98 2.56
N SER A 81 -15.17 2.22 2.44
CA SER A 81 -14.80 1.14 3.34
C SER A 81 -13.30 1.24 3.58
N VAL A 82 -12.82 1.26 4.83
CA VAL A 82 -11.39 1.49 5.08
C VAL A 82 -10.66 0.17 5.26
N HIS A 83 -9.67 -0.08 4.38
CA HIS A 83 -8.76 -1.20 4.50
C HIS A 83 -7.42 -0.75 5.07
N LEU A 84 -6.91 -1.45 6.09
CA LEU A 84 -5.51 -1.34 6.51
C LEU A 84 -4.69 -2.40 5.78
N HIS A 85 -4.15 -2.02 4.66
CA HIS A 85 -3.42 -2.86 3.74
C HIS A 85 -2.14 -3.41 4.39
N GLY A 86 -2.05 -4.73 4.43
CA GLY A 86 -0.94 -5.47 5.05
C GLY A 86 -1.16 -5.85 6.51
N SER A 87 -2.33 -5.57 7.08
CA SER A 87 -2.70 -6.01 8.43
C SER A 87 -3.43 -7.35 8.41
N ALA A 88 -3.12 -8.24 9.33
CA ALA A 88 -3.94 -9.43 9.60
C ALA A 88 -5.11 -9.04 10.52
N SER A 89 -6.06 -8.28 9.99
CA SER A 89 -7.24 -7.82 10.72
C SER A 89 -8.32 -8.89 10.78
N LEU A 90 -9.23 -8.79 11.76
CA LEU A 90 -10.48 -9.57 11.75
C LEU A 90 -11.34 -9.16 10.55
N PRO A 91 -12.16 -10.06 9.97
CA PRO A 91 -12.94 -9.78 8.75
C PRO A 91 -13.76 -8.50 8.79
N GLN A 92 -14.43 -8.24 9.93
CA GLN A 92 -15.26 -7.04 10.12
C GLN A 92 -14.46 -5.73 10.23
N TYR A 93 -13.13 -5.79 10.32
CA TYR A 93 -12.22 -4.64 10.39
C TYR A 93 -11.21 -4.61 9.23
N ASP A 94 -11.41 -5.46 8.22
CA ASP A 94 -10.49 -5.61 7.10
C ASP A 94 -10.82 -4.70 5.91
N GLY A 95 -11.96 -3.99 5.94
CA GLY A 95 -12.39 -3.13 4.84
C GLY A 95 -13.05 -3.91 3.71
N TRP A 96 -13.91 -4.87 4.02
CA TRP A 96 -14.69 -5.60 3.03
C TRP A 96 -15.44 -4.66 2.09
N ALA A 97 -15.40 -4.91 0.79
CA ALA A 97 -15.86 -3.96 -0.22
C ALA A 97 -17.35 -3.54 -0.07
N ASP A 98 -18.20 -4.44 0.39
CA ASP A 98 -19.63 -4.16 0.62
C ASP A 98 -19.93 -3.65 2.05
N ASP A 99 -18.93 -3.56 2.93
CA ASP A 99 -19.06 -3.01 4.28
C ASP A 99 -18.99 -1.50 4.27
N ILE A 100 -20.05 -0.87 3.82
CA ILE A 100 -20.11 0.53 3.42
C ILE A 100 -20.37 1.47 4.59
N THR A 101 -19.54 2.49 4.74
CA THR A 101 -19.77 3.67 5.58
C THR A 101 -20.24 4.84 4.71
N ASN A 102 -21.53 5.18 4.81
CA ASN A 102 -22.12 6.28 4.05
C ASN A 102 -21.80 7.65 4.68
N PRO A 103 -21.91 8.75 3.91
CA PRO A 103 -21.84 10.10 4.49
C PRO A 103 -22.78 10.29 5.68
N GLY A 104 -22.24 10.86 6.77
CA GLY A 104 -22.95 11.00 8.05
C GLY A 104 -22.88 9.75 8.95
N GLN A 105 -22.11 8.76 8.59
CA GLN A 105 -21.85 7.57 9.41
C GLN A 105 -20.36 7.53 9.84
N TYR A 106 -20.08 6.67 10.82
CA TYR A 106 -18.72 6.30 11.23
C TYR A 106 -18.61 4.80 11.44
N LYS A 107 -17.39 4.32 11.40
CA LYS A 107 -17.03 2.96 11.80
C LYS A 107 -15.75 2.97 12.61
N ASP A 108 -15.69 2.16 13.67
CA ASP A 108 -14.50 1.93 14.48
C ASP A 108 -13.81 0.67 13.97
N TYR A 109 -12.53 0.80 13.64
CA TYR A 109 -11.66 -0.28 13.18
C TYR A 109 -10.66 -0.62 14.29
N ILE A 110 -10.46 -1.91 14.53
CA ILE A 110 -9.52 -2.43 15.53
C ILE A 110 -8.36 -3.10 14.80
N PHE A 111 -7.15 -2.59 14.98
CA PHE A 111 -5.94 -3.09 14.34
C PHE A 111 -4.98 -3.68 15.37
N PRO A 112 -4.58 -4.96 15.23
CA PRO A 112 -3.80 -5.66 16.26
C PRO A 112 -2.34 -5.24 16.34
N ASN A 113 -1.75 -4.67 15.27
CA ASN A 113 -0.35 -4.25 15.19
C ASN A 113 0.64 -5.33 15.64
N ASN A 114 0.42 -6.56 15.20
CA ASN A 114 1.16 -7.75 15.61
C ASN A 114 2.42 -8.05 14.75
N ARG A 115 2.72 -7.19 13.78
CA ARG A 115 3.88 -7.30 12.91
C ARG A 115 4.45 -5.93 12.58
N ALA A 116 5.77 -5.78 12.74
CA ALA A 116 6.49 -4.56 12.36
C ALA A 116 6.64 -4.48 10.83
N ALA A 117 6.05 -3.46 10.23
CA ALA A 117 6.09 -3.25 8.78
C ALA A 117 5.67 -1.83 8.39
N THR A 118 5.89 -1.48 7.14
CA THR A 118 5.30 -0.33 6.48
C THR A 118 3.98 -0.74 5.86
N LEU A 119 2.88 -0.35 6.49
CA LEU A 119 1.51 -0.54 6.05
C LEU A 119 0.96 0.78 5.49
N TRP A 120 -0.25 0.75 4.95
CA TRP A 120 -0.98 1.94 4.56
C TRP A 120 -2.48 1.70 4.63
N TYR A 121 -3.28 2.74 4.76
CA TYR A 121 -4.74 2.64 4.78
C TYR A 121 -5.34 3.43 3.63
N HIS A 122 -6.37 2.85 3.02
CA HIS A 122 -7.05 3.45 1.87
C HIS A 122 -8.51 3.04 1.82
N ASP A 123 -9.26 3.72 0.97
CA ASP A 123 -10.62 3.32 0.70
C ASP A 123 -10.67 2.01 -0.11
N HIS A 124 -11.65 1.18 0.20
CA HIS A 124 -11.92 -0.10 -0.45
C HIS A 124 -13.41 -0.30 -0.75
N GLY A 125 -14.17 0.81 -0.86
CA GLY A 125 -15.61 0.76 -1.12
C GLY A 125 -15.91 0.29 -2.54
N VAL A 126 -16.76 -0.72 -2.67
CA VAL A 126 -17.10 -1.37 -3.96
C VAL A 126 -17.42 -0.36 -5.05
N HIS A 127 -16.82 -0.53 -6.25
CA HIS A 127 -16.95 0.33 -7.43
C HIS A 127 -16.57 1.81 -7.23
N ARG A 128 -15.82 2.12 -6.16
CA ARG A 128 -15.35 3.48 -5.86
C ARG A 128 -13.93 3.56 -5.33
N THR A 129 -13.27 2.44 -5.12
CA THR A 129 -11.89 2.39 -4.60
C THR A 129 -10.95 3.28 -5.41
N ALA A 130 -10.98 3.15 -6.73
CA ALA A 130 -10.10 3.91 -7.62
C ALA A 130 -10.31 5.43 -7.53
N VAL A 131 -11.55 5.89 -7.69
CA VAL A 131 -11.83 7.34 -7.64
C VAL A 131 -11.57 7.91 -6.26
N ASN A 132 -11.94 7.21 -5.19
CA ASN A 132 -11.75 7.66 -3.82
C ASN A 132 -10.25 7.77 -3.47
N ALA A 133 -9.44 6.76 -3.81
CA ALA A 133 -7.98 6.79 -3.64
C ALA A 133 -7.32 7.83 -4.56
N TYR A 134 -7.79 7.96 -5.81
CA TYR A 134 -7.26 8.99 -6.72
C TYR A 134 -7.55 10.40 -6.26
N MET A 135 -8.68 10.64 -5.63
CA MET A 135 -9.00 11.93 -5.01
C MET A 135 -8.22 12.19 -3.72
N GLY A 136 -7.62 11.14 -3.08
CA GLY A 136 -6.69 11.30 -1.98
C GLY A 136 -6.96 10.47 -0.72
N LEU A 137 -7.91 9.52 -0.74
CA LEU A 137 -8.17 8.64 0.41
C LEU A 137 -7.11 7.54 0.52
N ALA A 138 -5.89 7.95 0.87
CA ALA A 138 -4.74 7.10 1.15
C ALA A 138 -3.82 7.74 2.21
N GLY A 139 -3.28 6.94 3.12
CA GLY A 139 -2.34 7.40 4.15
C GLY A 139 -1.44 6.26 4.66
N ASN A 140 -0.23 6.60 5.09
CA ASN A 140 0.71 5.62 5.62
C ASN A 140 0.38 5.21 7.06
N TYR A 141 0.68 3.95 7.35
CA TYR A 141 0.59 3.35 8.68
C TYR A 141 1.87 2.55 8.96
N ILE A 142 2.63 2.92 9.96
CA ILE A 142 3.90 2.26 10.28
C ILE A 142 3.76 1.57 11.62
N VAL A 143 4.06 0.28 11.67
CA VAL A 143 4.22 -0.48 12.91
C VAL A 143 5.72 -0.66 13.14
N ALA A 144 6.26 0.01 14.17
CA ALA A 144 7.67 -0.02 14.50
C ALA A 144 7.98 -1.06 15.58
N ASP A 145 9.05 -1.83 15.39
CA ASP A 145 9.60 -2.69 16.41
C ASP A 145 10.52 -1.89 17.35
N PRO A 146 10.21 -1.78 18.65
CA PRO A 146 11.09 -1.10 19.61
C PRO A 146 12.46 -1.78 19.74
N ASN A 147 12.57 -3.07 19.38
CA ASN A 147 13.80 -3.85 19.43
C ASN A 147 14.53 -3.92 18.08
N GLU A 148 14.08 -3.16 17.08
CA GLU A 148 14.78 -3.08 15.79
C GLU A 148 16.25 -2.66 15.97
N ASN A 149 17.15 -3.26 15.19
CA ASN A 149 18.58 -2.98 15.27
C ASN A 149 18.87 -1.46 15.25
N PRO A 150 19.63 -0.91 16.23
CA PRO A 150 19.87 0.53 16.34
C PRO A 150 20.67 1.13 15.18
N ASN A 151 21.36 0.32 14.40
CA ASN A 151 22.10 0.79 13.22
C ASN A 151 21.23 0.96 11.95
N ILE A 152 19.96 0.56 11.99
CA ILE A 152 18.99 0.92 10.95
C ILE A 152 18.53 2.36 11.20
N PRO A 153 18.54 3.24 10.18
CA PRO A 153 18.16 4.65 10.37
C PRO A 153 16.77 4.81 10.97
N LYS A 154 16.67 5.68 11.99
CA LYS A 154 15.47 5.96 12.78
C LYS A 154 15.25 7.48 12.93
N GLY A 155 14.08 7.86 13.46
CA GLY A 155 13.73 9.25 13.75
C GLY A 155 13.72 10.12 12.49
N GLU A 156 14.46 11.22 12.47
CA GLU A 156 14.53 12.12 11.31
C GLU A 156 15.13 11.47 10.06
N PHE A 157 15.81 10.33 10.20
CA PHE A 157 16.42 9.57 9.12
C PHE A 157 15.56 8.40 8.63
N ASP A 158 14.35 8.24 9.17
CA ASP A 158 13.33 7.26 8.74
C ASP A 158 12.16 8.01 8.11
N VAL A 159 12.11 8.02 6.79
CA VAL A 159 11.29 8.94 6.00
C VAL A 159 10.23 8.16 5.22
N PRO A 160 8.94 8.27 5.58
CA PRO A 160 7.86 7.71 4.78
C PRO A 160 7.72 8.48 3.46
N VAL A 161 7.55 7.73 2.37
CA VAL A 161 7.45 8.24 0.99
C VAL A 161 6.23 7.64 0.31
N VAL A 162 5.18 8.43 0.19
CA VAL A 162 3.97 8.07 -0.56
C VAL A 162 4.12 8.52 -2.00
N LEU A 163 4.07 7.58 -2.94
CA LEU A 163 4.10 7.84 -4.38
C LEU A 163 2.69 7.79 -4.94
N SER A 164 2.32 8.75 -5.74
CA SER A 164 1.11 8.73 -6.55
C SER A 164 1.27 9.62 -7.78
N ASP A 165 0.36 9.53 -8.72
CA ASP A 165 0.32 10.43 -9.86
C ASP A 165 -1.08 11.03 -10.03
N LYS A 166 -1.17 12.21 -10.64
CA LYS A 166 -2.41 12.92 -10.91
C LYS A 166 -2.38 13.54 -12.30
N LEU A 167 -3.54 13.55 -12.94
CA LEU A 167 -3.82 14.39 -14.10
C LEU A 167 -4.64 15.59 -13.62
N LEU A 168 -4.16 16.80 -13.91
CA LEU A 168 -4.83 18.03 -13.52
C LEU A 168 -5.31 18.80 -14.75
N ALA A 169 -6.54 19.29 -14.71
CA ALA A 169 -7.01 20.29 -15.65
C ALA A 169 -6.31 21.63 -15.42
N ARG A 170 -6.36 22.55 -16.38
CA ARG A 170 -5.73 23.89 -16.29
C ARG A 170 -6.18 24.71 -15.08
N ASN A 171 -7.38 24.47 -14.57
CA ASN A 171 -7.91 25.12 -13.37
C ASN A 171 -7.53 24.39 -12.06
N GLY A 172 -6.67 23.37 -12.13
CA GLY A 172 -6.20 22.59 -10.98
C GLY A 172 -7.13 21.45 -10.55
N ARG A 173 -8.28 21.26 -11.18
CA ARG A 173 -9.18 20.14 -10.85
C ARG A 173 -8.53 18.81 -11.21
N ILE A 174 -8.60 17.82 -10.31
CA ILE A 174 -8.19 16.44 -10.60
C ILE A 174 -9.11 15.87 -11.68
N VAL A 175 -8.49 15.29 -12.72
CA VAL A 175 -9.20 14.64 -13.83
C VAL A 175 -9.11 13.14 -13.63
N TYR A 176 -10.21 12.54 -13.23
CA TYR A 176 -10.37 11.09 -13.21
C TYR A 176 -11.01 10.68 -14.54
N ALA A 177 -10.19 10.18 -15.45
CA ALA A 177 -10.59 9.83 -16.81
C ALA A 177 -10.57 8.30 -16.98
N ASP A 178 -11.52 7.63 -16.33
CA ASP A 178 -11.73 6.20 -16.48
C ASP A 178 -12.47 5.91 -17.80
N SER A 179 -11.79 6.19 -18.91
CA SER A 179 -12.34 5.92 -20.25
C SER A 179 -12.03 4.49 -20.68
N GLY A 180 -13.03 3.63 -20.64
CA GLY A 180 -12.92 2.24 -21.09
C GLY A 180 -12.43 1.28 -20.02
N GLU A 181 -12.48 1.69 -18.76
CA GLU A 181 -12.32 0.81 -17.58
C GLU A 181 -10.97 0.07 -17.55
N LYS A 182 -9.91 0.74 -18.01
CA LYS A 182 -8.59 0.11 -18.16
C LYS A 182 -7.58 0.63 -17.16
N ASP A 183 -7.22 1.89 -17.30
CA ASP A 183 -6.18 2.54 -16.50
C ASP A 183 -6.44 4.03 -16.39
N VAL A 184 -5.95 4.63 -15.31
CA VAL A 184 -5.90 6.08 -15.15
C VAL A 184 -4.48 6.50 -14.80
N PHE A 185 -3.83 7.21 -15.73
CA PHE A 185 -2.47 7.69 -15.56
C PHE A 185 -2.43 9.22 -15.49
N GLY A 186 -1.73 9.73 -14.48
CA GLY A 186 -1.40 11.14 -14.35
C GLY A 186 -0.07 11.49 -15.01
N ASP A 187 0.12 12.76 -15.34
CA ASP A 187 1.38 13.31 -15.85
C ASP A 187 2.22 14.01 -14.77
N ILE A 188 1.66 14.16 -13.56
CA ILE A 188 2.29 14.79 -12.40
C ILE A 188 2.50 13.74 -11.32
N VAL A 189 3.78 13.40 -11.07
CA VAL A 189 4.15 12.52 -9.95
C VAL A 189 4.20 13.33 -8.65
N LEU A 190 3.51 12.82 -7.64
CA LEU A 190 3.49 13.39 -6.30
C LEU A 190 4.27 12.51 -5.32
N VAL A 191 5.09 13.14 -4.50
CA VAL A 191 5.75 12.53 -3.35
C VAL A 191 5.23 13.21 -2.11
N ASN A 192 4.53 12.47 -1.26
CA ASN A 192 3.82 13.01 -0.09
C ASN A 192 2.93 14.23 -0.44
N GLY A 193 2.21 14.14 -1.57
CA GLY A 193 1.29 15.16 -2.05
C GLY A 193 1.96 16.38 -2.72
N VAL A 194 3.27 16.38 -2.90
CA VAL A 194 4.03 17.48 -3.52
C VAL A 194 4.63 17.04 -4.86
N PRO A 195 4.44 17.80 -5.96
CA PRO A 195 5.02 17.45 -7.26
C PRO A 195 6.54 17.57 -7.23
N TRP A 196 7.24 16.51 -7.64
CA TRP A 196 8.70 16.47 -7.81
C TRP A 196 9.48 17.24 -6.72
N PRO A 197 9.30 16.92 -5.42
CA PRO A 197 9.91 17.72 -4.37
C PRO A 197 11.43 17.56 -4.33
N ARG A 198 12.08 18.54 -3.72
CA ARG A 198 13.45 18.39 -3.25
C ARG A 198 13.47 18.20 -1.73
N MET A 199 14.46 17.43 -1.27
CA MET A 199 14.69 17.16 0.14
C MET A 199 16.16 17.48 0.49
N ALA A 200 16.39 18.38 1.44
CA ALA A 200 17.71 18.56 2.02
C ALA A 200 18.06 17.32 2.87
N VAL A 201 19.21 16.71 2.62
CA VAL A 201 19.70 15.54 3.31
C VAL A 201 21.06 15.78 3.92
N LYS A 202 21.24 15.38 5.18
CA LYS A 202 22.55 15.38 5.86
C LYS A 202 23.42 14.26 5.29
N ARG A 203 24.73 14.35 5.50
CA ARG A 203 25.72 13.36 5.05
C ARG A 203 25.71 12.13 5.98
N THR A 204 24.66 11.31 5.87
CA THR A 204 24.45 10.06 6.63
C THR A 204 23.49 9.16 5.88
N LYS A 205 23.23 7.98 6.41
CA LYS A 205 22.21 7.07 5.87
C LYS A 205 20.80 7.54 6.22
N TYR A 206 19.90 7.43 5.25
CA TYR A 206 18.45 7.59 5.43
C TYR A 206 17.75 6.30 5.02
N ARG A 207 16.71 5.92 5.76
CA ARG A 207 15.72 4.91 5.38
C ARG A 207 14.53 5.61 4.75
N PHE A 208 14.20 5.25 3.53
CA PHE A 208 13.00 5.70 2.84
C PHE A 208 12.00 4.55 2.79
N ARG A 209 10.79 4.78 3.30
CA ARG A 209 9.70 3.81 3.27
C ARG A 209 8.79 4.14 2.10
N PHE A 210 9.11 3.60 0.94
CA PHE A 210 8.31 3.79 -0.26
C PHE A 210 7.01 2.99 -0.18
N CYS A 211 5.89 3.66 -0.47
CA CYS A 211 4.58 3.07 -0.67
C CYS A 211 3.99 3.65 -1.96
N ASN A 212 3.66 2.80 -2.92
CA ASN A 212 2.97 3.24 -4.13
C ASN A 212 1.46 3.22 -3.88
N THR A 213 0.88 4.40 -3.65
CA THR A 213 -0.55 4.62 -3.46
C THR A 213 -1.24 5.17 -4.72
N GLY A 214 -0.60 5.03 -5.88
CA GLY A 214 -1.23 5.27 -7.18
C GLY A 214 -2.43 4.35 -7.41
N ILE A 215 -3.13 4.53 -8.52
CA ILE A 215 -4.27 3.67 -8.83
C ILE A 215 -4.02 2.75 -10.01
N SER A 216 -3.08 3.11 -10.91
CA SER A 216 -2.70 2.28 -12.06
C SER A 216 -1.18 2.25 -12.27
N ARG A 217 -0.45 3.37 -12.01
CA ARG A 217 0.96 3.52 -12.35
C ARG A 217 1.89 2.72 -11.45
N ALA A 218 2.76 1.92 -12.05
CA ALA A 218 3.94 1.35 -11.40
C ALA A 218 5.18 2.23 -11.64
N TYR A 219 6.22 2.05 -10.83
CA TYR A 219 7.49 2.77 -10.96
C TYR A 219 8.66 1.79 -11.02
N ILE A 220 9.70 2.14 -11.80
CA ILE A 220 11.01 1.47 -11.80
C ILE A 220 12.03 2.49 -11.29
N LEU A 221 12.19 2.54 -9.98
CA LEU A 221 13.01 3.54 -9.29
C LEU A 221 14.49 3.29 -9.48
N LYS A 222 15.26 4.37 -9.65
CA LYS A 222 16.73 4.36 -9.69
C LYS A 222 17.31 5.73 -9.27
N LEU A 223 18.55 5.74 -8.80
CA LEU A 223 19.27 6.98 -8.61
C LEU A 223 19.87 7.48 -9.93
N GLY A 224 19.73 8.77 -10.21
CA GLY A 224 20.20 9.41 -11.44
C GLY A 224 21.72 9.39 -11.61
N ASN A 225 22.46 9.22 -10.52
CA ASN A 225 23.92 9.08 -10.53
C ASN A 225 24.42 7.63 -10.71
N GLY A 226 23.50 6.65 -10.92
CA GLY A 226 23.83 5.25 -11.16
C GLY A 226 24.24 4.45 -9.93
N GLN A 227 24.23 5.03 -8.73
CA GLN A 227 24.51 4.28 -7.49
C GLN A 227 23.35 3.35 -7.15
N PRO A 228 23.61 2.17 -6.53
CA PRO A 228 22.56 1.24 -6.16
C PRO A 228 21.71 1.77 -5.01
N LEU A 229 20.47 1.33 -4.99
CA LEU A 229 19.58 1.38 -3.85
C LEU A 229 19.87 0.18 -2.94
N THR A 230 19.80 0.36 -1.61
CA THR A 230 19.95 -0.75 -0.66
C THR A 230 18.58 -1.06 -0.06
N VAL A 231 17.93 -2.11 -0.54
CA VAL A 231 16.61 -2.55 -0.04
C VAL A 231 16.80 -3.32 1.26
N ILE A 232 16.07 -2.94 2.28
CA ILE A 232 16.11 -3.56 3.62
C ILE A 232 14.77 -4.14 4.07
N GLY A 233 13.68 -3.86 3.37
CA GLY A 233 12.34 -4.37 3.70
C GLY A 233 11.42 -4.43 2.50
N THR A 234 10.40 -5.28 2.62
CA THR A 234 9.30 -5.51 1.68
C THR A 234 7.97 -5.17 2.34
N ASP A 235 6.84 -5.49 1.72
CA ASP A 235 5.49 -5.21 2.20
C ASP A 235 5.30 -5.59 3.68
N ALA A 236 5.82 -6.73 4.07
CA ALA A 236 5.57 -7.33 5.37
C ALA A 236 6.76 -7.24 6.35
N GLY A 237 7.63 -6.25 6.17
CA GLY A 237 8.71 -5.90 7.08
C GLY A 237 10.10 -6.18 6.55
N LEU A 238 11.08 -6.23 7.46
CA LEU A 238 12.49 -6.31 7.11
C LEU A 238 12.86 -7.60 6.38
N LEU A 239 13.76 -7.47 5.39
CA LEU A 239 14.48 -8.59 4.78
C LEU A 239 15.43 -9.25 5.78
N PRO A 240 15.91 -10.49 5.52
CA PRO A 240 16.96 -11.09 6.33
C PRO A 240 18.26 -10.27 6.35
N SER A 241 18.63 -9.73 5.19
CA SER A 241 19.87 -8.96 4.97
C SER A 241 19.64 -7.84 3.94
N PRO A 242 20.48 -6.79 3.95
CA PRO A 242 20.41 -5.74 2.94
C PRO A 242 20.68 -6.28 1.53
N VAL A 243 19.90 -5.82 0.54
CA VAL A 243 20.04 -6.21 -0.87
C VAL A 243 20.27 -4.98 -1.71
N GLN A 244 21.36 -4.95 -2.47
CA GLN A 244 21.65 -3.88 -3.42
C GLN A 244 20.97 -4.14 -4.78
N THR A 245 20.42 -3.10 -5.37
CA THR A 245 19.84 -3.13 -6.70
C THR A 245 20.00 -1.78 -7.41
N ASN A 246 20.26 -1.81 -8.72
CA ASN A 246 20.33 -0.56 -9.52
C ASN A 246 18.93 -0.07 -9.90
N ILE A 247 17.91 -0.95 -9.88
CA ILE A 247 16.53 -0.61 -10.17
C ILE A 247 15.62 -1.32 -9.17
N LEU A 248 14.56 -0.64 -8.76
CA LEU A 248 13.53 -1.17 -7.88
C LEU A 248 12.16 -0.98 -8.54
N THR A 249 11.53 -2.07 -8.96
CA THR A 249 10.15 -2.01 -9.42
C THR A 249 9.21 -1.98 -8.22
N ILE A 250 8.23 -1.09 -8.27
CA ILE A 250 7.21 -0.95 -7.24
C ILE A 250 5.83 -0.78 -7.91
N GLY A 251 5.02 -1.82 -7.87
CA GLY A 251 3.63 -1.81 -8.32
C GLY A 251 2.71 -1.09 -7.34
N VAL A 252 1.47 -0.84 -7.76
CA VAL A 252 0.46 -0.24 -6.88
C VAL A 252 0.23 -1.14 -5.67
N GLY A 253 0.20 -0.55 -4.47
CA GLY A 253 0.05 -1.26 -3.20
C GLY A 253 1.34 -1.84 -2.63
N GLU A 254 2.42 -2.01 -3.41
CA GLU A 254 3.70 -2.49 -2.90
C GLU A 254 4.38 -1.47 -1.99
N ARG A 255 5.12 -1.99 -1.00
CA ARG A 255 5.98 -1.21 -0.10
C ARG A 255 7.38 -1.79 -0.11
N TYR A 256 8.36 -0.88 -0.14
CA TYR A 256 9.77 -1.24 0.03
C TYR A 256 10.46 -0.23 0.95
N GLU A 257 11.33 -0.74 1.81
CA GLU A 257 12.18 0.08 2.64
C GLU A 257 13.59 0.10 2.07
N VAL A 258 14.08 1.29 1.80
CA VAL A 258 15.33 1.51 1.06
C VAL A 258 16.25 2.41 1.85
N VAL A 259 17.49 2.01 2.03
CA VAL A 259 18.54 2.87 2.59
C VAL A 259 19.36 3.47 1.48
N ILE A 260 19.55 4.80 1.54
CA ILE A 260 20.46 5.56 0.70
C ILE A 260 21.50 6.22 1.61
N ASP A 261 22.79 6.02 1.31
CA ASP A 261 23.91 6.59 2.07
C ASP A 261 24.42 7.86 1.42
N PHE A 262 24.13 8.99 2.04
CA PHE A 262 24.61 10.30 1.59
C PHE A 262 25.96 10.71 2.17
N ALA A 263 26.59 9.89 3.03
CA ALA A 263 27.89 10.22 3.64
C ALA A 263 29.03 10.39 2.61
N ASN A 264 28.93 9.65 1.50
CA ASN A 264 29.94 9.62 0.45
C ASN A 264 29.88 10.83 -0.52
N TYR A 265 28.89 11.72 -0.34
CA TYR A 265 28.72 12.88 -1.22
C TYR A 265 29.14 14.17 -0.54
N SER A 266 29.72 15.06 -1.32
CA SER A 266 30.06 16.42 -0.87
C SER A 266 28.80 17.26 -0.68
N ALA A 267 28.88 18.25 0.20
CA ALA A 267 27.83 19.28 0.32
C ALA A 267 27.64 19.99 -1.04
N GLY A 268 26.38 20.26 -1.37
CA GLY A 268 25.97 20.83 -2.65
C GLY A 268 25.70 19.79 -3.75
N THR A 269 26.02 18.50 -3.53
CA THR A 269 25.68 17.43 -4.47
C THR A 269 24.16 17.29 -4.57
N GLN A 270 23.65 17.18 -5.80
CA GLN A 270 22.26 16.94 -6.10
C GLN A 270 22.11 15.55 -6.71
N ILE A 271 21.19 14.75 -6.17
CA ILE A 271 20.94 13.38 -6.60
C ILE A 271 19.46 13.24 -6.91
N GLU A 272 19.13 12.95 -8.17
CA GLU A 272 17.75 12.71 -8.57
C GLU A 272 17.34 11.25 -8.29
N LEU A 273 16.16 11.06 -7.76
CA LEU A 273 15.44 9.79 -7.80
C LEU A 273 14.56 9.82 -9.05
N LEU A 274 14.78 8.87 -9.93
CA LEU A 274 14.13 8.76 -11.24
C LEU A 274 13.31 7.46 -11.33
N SER A 275 12.40 7.40 -12.29
CA SER A 275 11.75 6.15 -12.72
C SER A 275 12.04 5.89 -14.19
N ASN A 276 12.27 4.63 -14.54
CA ASN A 276 12.14 4.20 -15.94
C ASN A 276 10.67 4.05 -16.29
N ASP A 277 10.37 4.04 -17.59
CA ASP A 277 9.04 3.72 -18.07
C ASP A 277 8.73 2.25 -17.79
N VAL A 278 7.51 1.99 -17.35
CA VAL A 278 6.97 0.65 -17.18
C VAL A 278 6.24 0.25 -18.46
N LEU A 279 6.42 -0.97 -18.88
CA LEU A 279 5.75 -1.48 -20.08
C LEU A 279 4.23 -1.41 -19.90
N ASN A 280 3.56 -0.86 -20.90
CA ASN A 280 2.11 -0.64 -20.98
C ASN A 280 1.56 0.52 -20.12
N ASP A 281 2.37 1.16 -19.27
CA ASP A 281 1.97 2.42 -18.64
C ASP A 281 2.06 3.58 -19.63
N THR A 282 1.11 4.51 -19.55
CA THR A 282 1.22 5.75 -20.31
C THR A 282 2.40 6.57 -19.80
N ALA A 283 3.44 6.69 -20.62
CA ALA A 283 4.66 7.41 -20.27
C ALA A 283 4.56 8.89 -20.65
N PHE A 284 4.91 9.74 -19.67
CA PHE A 284 5.14 11.17 -19.90
C PHE A 284 6.60 11.49 -19.52
N ALA A 285 7.22 12.46 -20.17
CA ALA A 285 8.57 12.88 -19.82
C ALA A 285 8.69 13.33 -18.33
N SER A 286 7.62 13.92 -17.80
CA SER A 286 7.49 14.38 -16.41
C SER A 286 7.43 13.23 -15.41
N THR A 287 6.87 12.06 -15.76
CA THR A 287 6.72 10.92 -14.85
C THR A 287 8.01 10.11 -14.66
N ARG A 288 9.06 10.40 -15.43
CA ARG A 288 10.40 9.86 -15.21
C ARG A 288 11.14 10.50 -14.04
N LYS A 289 10.66 11.63 -13.53
CA LYS A 289 11.20 12.33 -12.35
C LYS A 289 10.34 12.05 -11.13
N ILE A 290 10.99 11.66 -10.02
CA ILE A 290 10.29 11.39 -8.76
C ILE A 290 10.56 12.50 -7.77
N MET A 291 11.82 12.67 -7.34
CA MET A 291 12.25 13.72 -6.41
C MET A 291 13.76 13.97 -6.53
N ARG A 292 14.27 14.99 -5.81
CA ARG A 292 15.69 15.27 -5.74
C ARG A 292 16.15 15.38 -4.28
N PHE A 293 17.30 14.82 -4.01
CA PHE A 293 18.03 15.00 -2.76
C PHE A 293 19.09 16.06 -2.94
N ASP A 294 19.11 17.07 -2.06
CA ASP A 294 20.14 18.11 -2.01
C ASP A 294 21.01 17.84 -0.77
N VAL A 295 22.26 17.39 -0.95
CA VAL A 295 23.16 17.09 0.15
C VAL A 295 23.59 18.40 0.81
N VAL A 296 23.27 18.58 2.09
CA VAL A 296 23.65 19.78 2.85
C VAL A 296 24.93 19.57 3.66
N GLY A 297 25.63 20.69 3.94
CA GLY A 297 26.91 20.69 4.65
C GLY A 297 26.80 20.19 6.09
N GLY A 298 27.97 19.89 6.65
CA GLY A 298 28.17 19.39 8.01
C GLY A 298 29.02 18.13 8.03
N ALA A 299 29.68 17.87 9.18
CA ALA A 299 30.38 16.62 9.40
C ALA A 299 29.37 15.47 9.49
N VAL A 300 29.76 14.28 9.03
CA VAL A 300 29.00 13.04 9.29
C VAL A 300 29.06 12.79 10.79
N SER A 301 27.99 13.11 11.52
CA SER A 301 27.97 12.99 12.97
C SER A 301 27.80 11.54 13.45
N TYR A 302 27.05 10.74 12.70
CA TYR A 302 26.79 9.34 12.99
C TYR A 302 26.34 8.63 11.70
N ASN A 303 27.11 7.63 11.25
CA ASN A 303 26.78 6.85 10.04
C ASN A 303 27.22 5.39 10.21
N PRO A 304 26.61 4.63 11.14
CA PRO A 304 27.01 3.25 11.38
C PRO A 304 26.81 2.39 10.14
N PRO A 305 27.58 1.30 9.96
CA PRO A 305 27.33 0.33 8.93
C PRO A 305 25.96 -0.32 9.16
N LEU A 306 25.23 -0.60 8.08
CA LEU A 306 24.02 -1.42 8.17
C LEU A 306 24.41 -2.81 8.70
N PRO A 307 23.57 -3.40 9.58
CA PRO A 307 23.82 -4.76 10.06
C PRO A 307 23.70 -5.74 8.88
N SER A 308 24.53 -6.79 8.89
CA SER A 308 24.43 -7.88 7.91
C SER A 308 23.16 -8.70 8.08
N PHE A 309 22.62 -8.76 9.30
CA PHE A 309 21.32 -9.35 9.61
C PHE A 309 20.38 -8.24 10.12
N LEU A 310 19.28 -8.05 9.41
CA LEU A 310 18.32 -6.97 9.70
C LEU A 310 17.31 -7.37 10.77
N ARG A 311 17.02 -8.67 10.90
CA ARG A 311 15.97 -9.23 11.75
C ARG A 311 16.56 -9.96 12.96
N ASN A 312 15.86 -9.83 14.11
CA ASN A 312 16.25 -10.48 15.36
C ASN A 312 15.52 -11.83 15.60
N ASP A 313 14.54 -12.17 14.73
CA ASP A 313 13.71 -13.39 14.86
C ASP A 313 14.32 -14.61 14.17
N GLY A 314 15.52 -14.49 13.61
CA GLY A 314 16.21 -15.57 12.92
C GLY A 314 15.53 -16.02 11.62
N PHE A 315 14.69 -15.17 11.03
CA PHE A 315 14.06 -15.46 9.74
C PHE A 315 15.12 -15.65 8.65
N ASP A 316 15.07 -16.81 8.00
CA ASP A 316 15.81 -17.15 6.79
C ASP A 316 14.82 -17.55 5.70
N PHE A 317 14.89 -16.88 4.56
CA PHE A 317 13.95 -17.11 3.46
C PHE A 317 13.93 -18.56 2.96
N ASN A 318 15.11 -19.16 2.74
CA ASN A 318 15.19 -20.49 2.16
C ASN A 318 14.68 -21.55 3.15
N ARG A 319 15.08 -21.43 4.42
CA ARG A 319 14.62 -22.33 5.48
C ARG A 319 13.10 -22.22 5.67
N LYS A 320 12.54 -21.01 5.73
CA LYS A 320 11.11 -20.81 5.89
C LYS A 320 10.32 -21.30 4.68
N ARG A 321 10.84 -21.04 3.48
CA ARG A 321 10.28 -21.59 2.25
C ARG A 321 10.23 -23.11 2.26
N GLN A 322 11.32 -23.80 2.65
CA GLN A 322 11.34 -25.26 2.74
C GLN A 322 10.36 -25.79 3.79
N GLU A 323 10.31 -25.15 4.97
CA GLU A 323 9.35 -25.48 6.02
C GLU A 323 7.90 -25.44 5.49
N LEU A 324 7.52 -24.32 4.83
CA LEU A 324 6.19 -24.20 4.25
C LEU A 324 5.94 -25.25 3.16
N LEU A 325 6.89 -25.43 2.25
CA LEU A 325 6.74 -26.40 1.16
C LEU A 325 6.55 -27.84 1.66
N SER A 326 7.14 -28.22 2.81
CA SER A 326 6.95 -29.55 3.41
C SER A 326 5.54 -29.77 4.00
N ARG A 327 4.76 -28.69 4.17
CA ARG A 327 3.41 -28.70 4.77
C ARG A 327 2.30 -28.37 3.79
N VAL A 328 2.60 -28.25 2.49
CA VAL A 328 1.61 -27.85 1.47
C VAL A 328 0.50 -28.89 1.37
N VAL A 329 -0.71 -28.48 1.63
CA VAL A 329 -1.93 -29.33 1.54
C VAL A 329 -2.65 -29.16 0.21
N ARG A 330 -2.47 -28.02 -0.48
CA ARG A 330 -3.18 -27.73 -1.73
C ARG A 330 -2.41 -26.76 -2.62
N ARG A 331 -2.66 -26.88 -3.94
CA ARG A 331 -2.27 -25.88 -4.96
C ARG A 331 -3.52 -25.35 -5.64
N ARG A 332 -3.55 -24.04 -5.90
CA ARG A 332 -4.62 -23.38 -6.64
C ARG A 332 -4.04 -22.50 -7.74
N GLU A 333 -4.82 -22.27 -8.79
CA GLU A 333 -4.50 -21.34 -9.85
C GLU A 333 -5.61 -20.31 -9.99
N PHE A 334 -5.22 -19.04 -10.15
CA PHE A 334 -6.14 -17.90 -10.34
C PHE A 334 -5.71 -17.13 -11.57
N VAL A 335 -6.59 -17.04 -12.56
CA VAL A 335 -6.36 -16.32 -13.80
C VAL A 335 -7.00 -14.94 -13.70
N PHE A 336 -6.15 -13.91 -13.71
CA PHE A 336 -6.55 -12.51 -13.76
C PHE A 336 -6.57 -12.07 -15.23
N GLY A 337 -7.73 -11.68 -15.73
CA GLY A 337 -7.88 -11.35 -17.14
C GLY A 337 -9.10 -10.50 -17.42
N ARG A 338 -9.26 -10.15 -18.70
CA ARG A 338 -10.41 -9.38 -19.17
C ARG A 338 -11.27 -10.22 -20.11
N ASP A 339 -12.56 -10.28 -19.84
CA ASP A 339 -13.53 -10.75 -20.82
C ASP A 339 -13.79 -9.62 -21.82
N ASN A 340 -13.22 -9.73 -23.00
CA ASN A 340 -13.34 -8.71 -24.04
C ASN A 340 -14.73 -8.65 -24.66
N LEU A 341 -15.55 -9.69 -24.56
CA LEU A 341 -16.93 -9.70 -25.09
C LEU A 341 -17.86 -8.90 -24.19
N GLN A 342 -17.64 -8.97 -22.87
CA GLN A 342 -18.43 -8.26 -21.89
C GLN A 342 -17.75 -6.99 -21.39
N SER A 343 -16.50 -6.75 -21.80
CA SER A 343 -15.65 -5.64 -21.32
C SER A 343 -15.45 -5.65 -19.80
N GLN A 344 -15.44 -6.83 -19.16
CA GLN A 344 -15.34 -7.00 -17.71
C GLN A 344 -13.97 -7.54 -17.29
N TRP A 345 -13.47 -7.05 -16.18
CA TRP A 345 -12.33 -7.61 -15.51
C TRP A 345 -12.75 -8.79 -14.62
N THR A 346 -11.98 -9.86 -14.63
CA THR A 346 -12.37 -11.12 -13.98
C THR A 346 -11.20 -11.78 -13.28
N VAL A 347 -11.52 -12.58 -12.27
CA VAL A 347 -10.66 -13.62 -11.72
C VAL A 347 -11.33 -14.98 -12.00
N ASN A 348 -10.64 -15.86 -12.69
CA ASN A 348 -11.19 -17.16 -13.16
C ASN A 348 -12.49 -17.02 -13.99
N GLY A 349 -12.59 -15.94 -14.80
CA GLY A 349 -13.79 -15.68 -15.60
C GLY A 349 -15.01 -15.21 -14.80
N ARG A 350 -14.84 -14.82 -13.54
CA ARG A 350 -15.91 -14.36 -12.65
C ARG A 350 -15.64 -12.94 -12.16
N THR A 351 -16.72 -12.18 -11.99
CA THR A 351 -16.73 -10.83 -11.43
C THR A 351 -17.06 -10.85 -9.93
N TRP A 352 -16.83 -9.72 -9.23
CA TRP A 352 -17.27 -9.57 -7.84
C TRP A 352 -18.76 -9.84 -7.68
N ALA A 353 -19.58 -9.29 -8.58
CA ALA A 353 -21.03 -9.44 -8.58
C ALA A 353 -21.53 -10.89 -8.73
N ASN A 354 -20.73 -11.79 -9.29
CA ASN A 354 -21.08 -13.22 -9.36
C ASN A 354 -21.14 -13.89 -7.98
N GLY A 355 -20.59 -13.24 -6.94
CA GLY A 355 -20.54 -13.80 -5.59
C GLY A 355 -19.75 -15.11 -5.50
N GLY A 356 -19.82 -15.76 -4.34
CA GLY A 356 -19.16 -17.04 -4.07
C GLY A 356 -17.66 -16.91 -3.72
N LEU A 357 -17.06 -18.03 -3.37
CA LEU A 357 -15.69 -18.13 -2.91
C LEU A 357 -14.81 -18.78 -3.98
N GLU A 358 -13.61 -18.23 -4.19
CA GLU A 358 -12.62 -18.84 -5.07
C GLU A 358 -11.70 -19.83 -4.34
N ALA A 359 -11.57 -19.67 -3.02
CA ALA A 359 -10.74 -20.53 -2.18
C ALA A 359 -11.33 -20.64 -0.77
N ASN A 360 -10.99 -21.74 -0.10
CA ASN A 360 -11.45 -22.03 1.27
C ASN A 360 -10.41 -22.81 2.09
N PRO A 361 -9.19 -22.27 2.29
CA PRO A 361 -8.20 -22.91 3.16
C PRO A 361 -8.71 -22.94 4.61
N GLN A 362 -8.26 -23.95 5.38
CA GLN A 362 -8.49 -23.98 6.82
C GLN A 362 -7.43 -23.12 7.54
N VAL A 363 -7.72 -22.68 8.77
CA VAL A 363 -6.73 -21.99 9.60
C VAL A 363 -5.55 -22.92 9.84
N GLY A 364 -4.34 -22.46 9.51
CA GLY A 364 -3.11 -23.23 9.60
C GLY A 364 -2.72 -23.98 8.33
N ASP A 365 -3.60 -24.09 7.34
CA ASP A 365 -3.28 -24.71 6.05
C ASP A 365 -2.15 -23.95 5.36
N VAL A 366 -1.26 -24.69 4.72
CA VAL A 366 -0.25 -24.15 3.82
C VAL A 366 -0.66 -24.46 2.39
N GLU A 367 -0.90 -23.42 1.59
CA GLU A 367 -1.24 -23.60 0.19
C GLU A 367 -0.23 -22.89 -0.73
N ILE A 368 -0.06 -23.42 -1.95
CA ILE A 368 0.61 -22.71 -3.04
C ILE A 368 -0.48 -22.12 -3.94
N TRP A 369 -0.39 -20.83 -4.14
CA TRP A 369 -1.24 -20.12 -5.07
C TRP A 369 -0.44 -19.67 -6.28
N LYS A 370 -0.95 -19.95 -7.47
CA LYS A 370 -0.39 -19.50 -8.73
C LYS A 370 -1.31 -18.45 -9.32
N PHE A 371 -0.79 -17.24 -9.48
CA PHE A 371 -1.46 -16.15 -10.18
C PHE A 371 -0.99 -16.13 -11.64
N VAL A 372 -1.93 -16.08 -12.56
CA VAL A 372 -1.69 -16.05 -14.00
C VAL A 372 -2.26 -14.76 -14.57
N ASN A 373 -1.43 -13.99 -15.26
CA ASN A 373 -1.91 -12.88 -16.07
C ASN A 373 -2.48 -13.42 -17.38
N GLY A 374 -3.80 -13.33 -17.55
CA GLY A 374 -4.54 -13.81 -18.72
C GLY A 374 -4.25 -13.06 -20.01
N GLY A 375 -3.34 -12.08 -19.99
CA GLY A 375 -2.93 -11.31 -21.16
C GLY A 375 -3.75 -10.04 -21.38
N GLY A 376 -3.64 -9.48 -22.57
CA GLY A 376 -4.42 -8.31 -22.99
C GLY A 376 -3.68 -6.97 -22.93
N GLY A 377 -2.40 -6.96 -22.59
CA GLY A 377 -1.58 -5.75 -22.63
C GLY A 377 -1.48 -5.00 -21.28
N TRP A 378 -1.85 -5.65 -20.15
CA TRP A 378 -1.80 -5.03 -18.83
C TRP A 378 -0.91 -5.78 -17.86
N HIS A 379 -0.34 -5.07 -16.90
CA HIS A 379 0.24 -5.66 -15.71
C HIS A 379 -0.81 -5.67 -14.58
N HIS A 380 -0.68 -6.61 -13.65
CA HIS A 380 -1.57 -6.75 -12.49
C HIS A 380 -0.73 -6.87 -11.22
N PRO A 381 -0.72 -5.87 -10.32
CA PRO A 381 -0.28 -6.06 -8.95
C PRO A 381 -1.36 -6.86 -8.22
N ILE A 382 -1.06 -8.10 -7.80
CA ILE A 382 -2.03 -8.96 -7.13
C ILE A 382 -1.87 -8.83 -5.64
N HIS A 383 -2.96 -8.46 -4.95
CA HIS A 383 -3.05 -8.38 -3.50
C HIS A 383 -3.92 -9.48 -2.92
N VAL A 384 -3.49 -10.02 -1.78
CA VAL A 384 -4.23 -11.00 -1.00
C VAL A 384 -4.33 -10.50 0.44
N HIS A 385 -5.55 -10.30 0.90
CA HIS A 385 -5.85 -9.87 2.26
C HIS A 385 -5.46 -10.92 3.30
N LEU A 386 -5.29 -10.52 4.56
CA LEU A 386 -5.00 -11.35 5.73
C LEU A 386 -3.58 -11.92 5.79
N VAL A 387 -3.04 -12.43 4.70
CA VAL A 387 -1.84 -13.28 4.72
C VAL A 387 -0.65 -12.66 4.01
N ASP A 388 0.54 -12.92 4.57
CA ASP A 388 1.80 -12.69 3.87
C ASP A 388 2.26 -13.99 3.20
N MET A 389 2.85 -13.85 2.02
CA MET A 389 3.27 -14.96 1.20
C MET A 389 4.74 -14.84 0.81
N LEU A 390 5.40 -15.98 0.59
CA LEU A 390 6.73 -16.03 0.00
C LEU A 390 6.63 -16.37 -1.49
N ILE A 391 7.34 -15.61 -2.31
CA ILE A 391 7.41 -15.89 -3.74
C ILE A 391 8.26 -17.14 -4.00
N LEU A 392 7.73 -18.09 -4.80
CA LEU A 392 8.41 -19.31 -5.17
C LEU A 392 9.06 -19.20 -6.54
N SER A 393 8.31 -18.65 -7.50
CA SER A 393 8.78 -18.54 -8.89
C SER A 393 8.05 -17.40 -9.61
N ARG A 394 8.70 -16.91 -10.65
CA ARG A 394 8.14 -16.08 -11.70
C ARG A 394 8.48 -16.70 -13.05
N ASN A 395 7.52 -16.73 -13.95
CA ASN A 395 7.73 -17.24 -15.30
C ASN A 395 7.73 -16.11 -16.35
N LYS A 396 8.31 -16.45 -17.51
CA LYS A 396 8.30 -15.69 -18.76
C LYS A 396 9.15 -14.41 -18.78
N ARG A 397 8.66 -13.24 -18.30
CA ARG A 397 9.32 -11.95 -18.60
C ARG A 397 10.25 -11.45 -17.49
N ARG A 398 10.02 -11.85 -16.25
CA ARG A 398 10.76 -11.34 -15.10
C ARG A 398 11.20 -12.47 -14.17
N ARG A 399 12.45 -12.42 -13.72
CA ARG A 399 12.94 -13.31 -12.66
C ARG A 399 12.58 -12.74 -11.29
N VAL A 400 12.47 -13.62 -10.29
CA VAL A 400 12.40 -13.20 -8.89
C VAL A 400 13.64 -12.38 -8.57
N GLN A 401 13.45 -11.18 -8.07
CA GLN A 401 14.57 -10.31 -7.70
C GLN A 401 15.02 -10.62 -6.28
N PRO A 402 16.30 -10.50 -5.97
CA PRO A 402 16.80 -10.73 -4.60
C PRO A 402 16.07 -9.88 -3.55
N TYR A 403 15.64 -8.66 -3.88
CA TYR A 403 14.89 -7.78 -2.98
C TYR A 403 13.41 -8.18 -2.79
N GLU A 404 12.90 -9.16 -3.54
CA GLU A 404 11.56 -9.75 -3.37
C GLU A 404 11.57 -10.96 -2.41
N LEU A 405 12.74 -11.38 -1.92
CA LEU A 405 12.90 -12.55 -1.07
C LEU A 405 12.61 -12.23 0.41
N GLY A 406 11.43 -11.68 0.65
CA GLY A 406 10.84 -11.39 1.94
C GLY A 406 9.36 -11.73 1.94
N TRP A 407 8.69 -11.45 3.05
CA TRP A 407 7.24 -11.59 3.14
C TRP A 407 6.55 -10.47 2.37
N LYS A 408 5.59 -10.83 1.52
CA LYS A 408 4.85 -9.89 0.68
C LYS A 408 3.36 -10.19 0.69
N ASP A 409 2.57 -9.16 0.45
CA ASP A 409 1.13 -9.24 0.25
C ASP A 409 0.67 -8.69 -1.10
N VAL A 410 1.59 -8.03 -1.86
CA VAL A 410 1.34 -7.61 -3.24
C VAL A 410 2.41 -8.17 -4.18
N PHE A 411 2.00 -8.65 -5.34
CA PHE A 411 2.88 -9.25 -6.34
C PHE A 411 2.68 -8.58 -7.69
N PHE A 412 3.62 -7.72 -8.09
CA PHE A 412 3.60 -7.11 -9.42
C PHE A 412 3.78 -8.17 -10.50
N MET A 413 2.80 -8.35 -11.36
CA MET A 413 2.75 -9.36 -12.40
C MET A 413 2.71 -8.70 -13.77
N ASP A 414 3.80 -8.84 -14.54
CA ASP A 414 3.89 -8.34 -15.91
C ASP A 414 2.89 -9.04 -16.84
N GLU A 415 2.62 -8.42 -17.98
CA GLU A 415 1.76 -9.02 -19.01
C GLU A 415 2.19 -10.44 -19.39
N GLY A 416 1.25 -11.37 -19.42
CA GLY A 416 1.45 -12.77 -19.78
C GLY A 416 2.41 -13.52 -18.85
N ALA A 417 2.71 -12.98 -17.67
CA ALA A 417 3.50 -13.65 -16.64
C ALA A 417 2.62 -14.48 -15.71
N ASP A 418 3.28 -15.38 -14.98
CA ASP A 418 2.69 -16.10 -13.85
C ASP A 418 3.65 -16.07 -12.66
N ILE A 419 3.08 -16.11 -11.46
CA ILE A 419 3.80 -16.07 -10.19
C ILE A 419 3.25 -17.17 -9.30
N GLU A 420 4.14 -18.02 -8.75
CA GLU A 420 3.77 -18.92 -7.66
C GLU A 420 4.21 -18.36 -6.32
N VAL A 421 3.32 -18.43 -5.34
CA VAL A 421 3.55 -18.00 -3.96
C VAL A 421 3.10 -19.07 -2.98
N VAL A 422 3.65 -19.06 -1.77
CA VAL A 422 3.25 -19.96 -0.69
C VAL A 422 2.93 -19.19 0.55
N ALA A 423 1.82 -19.53 1.21
CA ALA A 423 1.41 -18.96 2.49
C ALA A 423 0.88 -20.02 3.45
N GLN A 424 0.95 -19.70 4.73
CA GLN A 424 0.14 -20.34 5.76
C GLN A 424 -1.06 -19.44 6.06
N PHE A 425 -2.28 -19.97 5.91
CA PHE A 425 -3.52 -19.22 6.07
C PHE A 425 -3.93 -19.08 7.53
N GLY A 426 -4.31 -17.88 7.92
CA GLY A 426 -4.64 -17.49 9.29
C GLY A 426 -4.00 -16.14 9.65
N PRO A 427 -4.08 -15.70 10.92
CA PRO A 427 -4.52 -16.43 12.12
C PRO A 427 -6.05 -16.47 12.30
N HIS A 428 -6.80 -15.66 11.55
CA HIS A 428 -8.24 -15.49 11.73
C HIS A 428 -9.03 -16.34 10.73
N SER A 429 -10.20 -16.82 11.15
CA SER A 429 -11.20 -17.37 10.26
C SER A 429 -12.14 -16.29 9.75
N GLY A 430 -12.73 -16.51 8.56
CA GLY A 430 -13.71 -15.65 7.94
C GLY A 430 -13.42 -15.32 6.48
N LYS A 431 -14.19 -14.38 5.93
CA LYS A 431 -14.13 -14.00 4.52
C LYS A 431 -13.18 -12.84 4.32
N TYR A 432 -12.37 -12.95 3.28
CA TYR A 432 -11.35 -11.99 2.86
C TYR A 432 -11.38 -11.85 1.34
N MET A 433 -10.62 -10.87 0.81
CA MET A 433 -10.57 -10.57 -0.60
C MET A 433 -9.20 -10.85 -1.19
N MET A 434 -9.17 -11.18 -2.47
CA MET A 434 -8.01 -11.10 -3.34
C MET A 434 -8.40 -10.35 -4.61
N HIS A 435 -7.52 -9.49 -5.09
CA HIS A 435 -7.83 -8.63 -6.23
C HIS A 435 -6.57 -8.14 -6.94
N CYS A 436 -6.76 -7.60 -8.14
CA CYS A 436 -5.76 -6.76 -8.78
C CYS A 436 -5.71 -5.41 -8.07
N HIS A 437 -4.53 -4.96 -7.68
CA HIS A 437 -4.36 -3.65 -7.05
C HIS A 437 -4.15 -2.50 -8.05
N ASN A 438 -4.34 -2.72 -9.36
CA ASN A 438 -4.76 -1.66 -10.23
C ASN A 438 -6.23 -1.38 -9.87
N LEU A 439 -6.47 -0.26 -9.19
CA LEU A 439 -7.76 0.01 -8.57
C LEU A 439 -8.87 0.24 -9.61
N VAL A 440 -8.51 0.62 -10.84
CA VAL A 440 -9.49 0.70 -11.95
C VAL A 440 -9.96 -0.71 -12.33
N HIS A 441 -9.04 -1.68 -12.40
CA HIS A 441 -9.41 -3.08 -12.65
C HIS A 441 -10.22 -3.67 -11.49
N GLU A 442 -9.86 -3.33 -10.25
CA GLU A 442 -10.59 -3.74 -9.05
C GLU A 442 -12.03 -3.22 -9.06
N ASP A 443 -12.23 -1.91 -9.29
CA ASP A 443 -13.57 -1.27 -9.35
C ASP A 443 -14.45 -1.84 -10.47
N HIS A 444 -13.83 -2.39 -11.52
CA HIS A 444 -14.51 -3.07 -12.61
C HIS A 444 -14.42 -4.61 -12.49
N ASP A 445 -14.49 -5.10 -11.24
CA ASP A 445 -14.76 -6.48 -10.86
C ASP A 445 -13.57 -7.45 -10.81
N MET A 446 -12.29 -7.01 -10.99
CA MET A 446 -11.12 -7.90 -10.84
C MET A 446 -10.81 -8.20 -9.36
N MET A 447 -11.82 -8.67 -8.65
CA MET A 447 -11.80 -8.98 -7.24
C MET A 447 -12.63 -10.22 -6.94
N ARG A 448 -12.20 -11.07 -6.00
CA ARG A 448 -12.92 -12.26 -5.55
C ARG A 448 -12.74 -12.49 -4.06
N ALA A 449 -13.71 -13.15 -3.47
CA ALA A 449 -13.69 -13.58 -2.08
C ALA A 449 -13.00 -14.94 -1.91
N PHE A 450 -12.32 -15.12 -0.79
CA PHE A 450 -11.97 -16.42 -0.23
C PHE A 450 -12.33 -16.47 1.26
N GLU A 451 -12.43 -17.66 1.83
CA GLU A 451 -12.77 -17.86 3.24
C GLU A 451 -11.71 -18.74 3.90
N VAL A 452 -11.23 -18.32 5.05
CA VAL A 452 -10.30 -19.09 5.88
C VAL A 452 -11.07 -19.73 7.02
N GLY A 453 -11.02 -21.06 7.12
CA GLY A 453 -11.82 -21.81 8.10
C GLY A 453 -13.32 -21.71 7.83
N GLN A 454 -14.11 -21.92 8.86
CA GLN A 454 -15.57 -21.81 8.82
C GLN A 454 -16.07 -21.03 10.04
N GLY A 455 -17.19 -20.31 9.89
CA GLY A 455 -17.88 -19.66 10.99
C GLY A 455 -17.16 -18.46 11.60
N GLY A 456 -16.29 -17.81 10.82
CA GLY A 456 -15.70 -16.54 11.21
C GLY A 456 -16.74 -15.39 11.25
N PRO A 457 -16.38 -14.22 11.84
CA PRO A 457 -17.26 -13.06 11.85
C PRO A 457 -17.68 -12.66 10.44
N ASP A 458 -18.95 -12.33 10.26
CA ASP A 458 -19.39 -11.76 8.98
C ASP A 458 -18.85 -10.34 8.83
N PRO A 459 -18.18 -10.01 7.71
CA PRO A 459 -17.51 -8.72 7.55
C PRO A 459 -18.45 -7.52 7.55
N VAL A 460 -19.71 -7.71 7.15
CA VAL A 460 -20.69 -6.61 7.01
C VAL A 460 -21.55 -6.44 8.27
N THR A 461 -22.02 -7.55 8.84
CA THR A 461 -23.04 -7.48 9.90
C THR A 461 -22.49 -7.50 11.31
N THR A 462 -21.25 -7.94 11.52
CA THR A 462 -20.66 -8.06 12.87
C THR A 462 -20.33 -6.69 13.49
N ALA A 463 -19.82 -5.76 12.73
CA ALA A 463 -19.46 -4.41 13.19
C ALA A 463 -19.85 -3.34 12.14
N PRO A 464 -21.16 -3.16 11.86
CA PRO A 464 -21.60 -2.25 10.80
C PRO A 464 -21.35 -0.79 11.15
N ALA A 465 -21.27 0.06 10.12
CA ALA A 465 -21.20 1.51 10.27
C ALA A 465 -22.43 2.05 11.01
N LYS A 466 -22.22 3.10 11.83
CA LYS A 466 -23.25 3.70 12.69
C LYS A 466 -23.46 5.18 12.31
N PRO A 467 -24.67 5.73 12.52
CA PRO A 467 -24.91 7.16 12.36
C PRO A 467 -23.98 7.98 13.26
N TYR A 468 -23.37 9.04 12.70
CA TYR A 468 -22.56 9.99 13.45
C TYR A 468 -23.32 11.28 13.71
N ASN A 469 -23.49 11.63 14.97
CA ASN A 469 -24.13 12.86 15.41
C ASN A 469 -23.46 13.37 16.71
N SER A 470 -23.90 14.53 17.20
CA SER A 470 -23.31 15.16 18.38
C SER A 470 -23.45 14.37 19.70
N SER A 471 -24.28 13.32 19.73
CA SER A 471 -24.42 12.45 20.90
C SER A 471 -23.45 11.25 20.92
N VAL A 472 -22.68 11.05 19.81
CA VAL A 472 -21.67 10.01 19.76
C VAL A 472 -20.49 10.45 20.63
N PRO A 473 -20.16 9.70 21.71
CA PRO A 473 -19.02 10.08 22.54
C PRO A 473 -17.72 9.97 21.74
N PRO A 474 -16.71 10.78 22.05
CA PRO A 474 -15.37 10.54 21.56
C PRO A 474 -14.92 9.12 21.94
N LEU A 475 -13.99 8.58 21.18
CA LEU A 475 -13.37 7.28 21.50
C LEU A 475 -12.64 7.33 22.83
#